data_5e417d4d23e6ed071bc7713a99c6044d
#
_entry.id   5e417d4d23e6ed071bc7713a99c6044d
#
_cell.length_a   1.000
_cell.length_b   1.000
_cell.length_c   1.000
_cell.angle_alpha   90.00
_cell.angle_beta   90.00
_cell.angle_gamma   90.00
#
_symmetry.space_group_name_H-M   'P 1'
#
loop_
_entity.id
_entity.type
_entity.pdbx_description
1 polymer ?
#
loop_
_entity_poly.entity_id
_entity_poly.type
_entity_poly.pdbx_seq_one_letter_code
_entity_poly.pdbx_strand_id
1 'polypeptide(L)'
;IRDSLNDRNMKYPLICHAEENAIMHAARIGVSVKGSTAYVTWPPCTRCARSLIQAGIKEIVYYSDIEIPERWIEDFNISSAMFAEAGVEVRQV
;
A
#
# COMPACT_ATOMS: atom_id res chain seq x y z
N ILE A 1 -19.40 9.82 -9.76
CA ILE A 1 -18.19 10.57 -9.35
C ILE A 1 -18.15 11.87 -10.13
N ARG A 2 -17.88 12.97 -9.44
CA ARG A 2 -17.76 14.28 -10.06
C ARG A 2 -16.52 14.30 -10.96
N ASP A 3 -16.60 15.05 -12.06
CA ASP A 3 -15.46 15.17 -12.97
C ASP A 3 -14.19 15.65 -12.26
N SER A 4 -14.35 16.53 -11.27
CA SER A 4 -13.23 17.03 -10.47
C SER A 4 -12.50 15.92 -9.71
N LEU A 5 -13.18 14.82 -9.35
CA LEU A 5 -12.56 13.70 -8.65
C LEU A 5 -11.74 12.83 -9.58
N ASN A 6 -11.91 12.97 -10.90
CA ASN A 6 -11.10 12.29 -11.89
C ASN A 6 -9.85 13.08 -12.24
N ASP A 7 -9.80 14.36 -11.85
CA ASP A 7 -8.60 15.17 -11.98
C ASP A 7 -7.53 14.59 -11.07
N ARG A 8 -6.34 14.35 -11.61
CA ARG A 8 -5.25 13.74 -10.86
C ARG A 8 -4.91 14.50 -9.59
N ASN A 9 -4.95 15.84 -9.63
CA ASN A 9 -4.65 16.67 -8.47
C ASN A 9 -5.68 16.54 -7.35
N MET A 10 -6.94 16.26 -7.69
CA MET A 10 -8.01 16.08 -6.73
C MET A 10 -8.16 14.62 -6.32
N LYS A 11 -7.96 13.71 -7.25
CA LYS A 11 -8.15 12.28 -7.03
C LYS A 11 -7.24 11.72 -5.96
N TYR A 12 -5.94 12.01 -6.03
CA TYR A 12 -4.98 11.43 -5.10
C TYR A 12 -5.16 11.89 -3.65
N PRO A 13 -5.46 13.16 -3.38
CA PRO A 13 -5.74 13.57 -2.00
C PRO A 13 -7.06 13.05 -1.44
N LEU A 14 -8.06 12.81 -2.30
CA LEU A 14 -9.42 12.50 -1.85
C LEU A 14 -9.75 11.01 -1.84
N ILE A 15 -9.02 10.19 -2.56
CA ILE A 15 -9.31 8.77 -2.71
C ILE A 15 -8.26 7.93 -1.98
N CYS A 16 -8.71 7.04 -1.10
CA CYS A 16 -7.83 6.10 -0.44
C CYS A 16 -7.36 5.03 -1.42
N HIS A 17 -6.10 4.65 -1.32
CA HIS A 17 -5.59 3.50 -2.03
C HIS A 17 -6.23 2.22 -1.45
N ALA A 18 -6.30 1.16 -2.25
CA ALA A 18 -6.94 -0.08 -1.82
C ALA A 18 -6.33 -0.64 -0.54
N GLU A 19 -5.01 -0.60 -0.42
CA GLU A 19 -4.29 -1.10 0.76
C GLU A 19 -4.66 -0.30 2.01
N GLU A 20 -4.64 1.02 1.92
CA GLU A 20 -5.00 1.90 3.02
C GLU A 20 -6.48 1.76 3.36
N ASN A 21 -7.32 1.66 2.35
CA ASN A 21 -8.76 1.50 2.54
C ASN A 21 -9.07 0.20 3.30
N ALA A 22 -8.38 -0.88 2.99
CA ALA A 22 -8.56 -2.16 3.67
C ALA A 22 -8.20 -2.04 5.16
N ILE A 23 -7.11 -1.34 5.48
CA ILE A 23 -6.69 -1.12 6.87
C ILE A 23 -7.71 -0.26 7.62
N MET A 24 -8.18 0.81 7.00
CA MET A 24 -9.18 1.68 7.62
C MET A 24 -10.50 0.96 7.83
N HIS A 25 -10.91 0.12 6.90
CA HIS A 25 -12.12 -0.67 7.05
C HIS A 25 -12.01 -1.66 8.22
N ALA A 26 -10.89 -2.35 8.34
CA ALA A 26 -10.63 -3.25 9.46
C ALA A 26 -10.68 -2.51 10.80
N ALA A 27 -10.07 -1.33 10.85
CA ALA A 27 -10.10 -0.49 12.05
C ALA A 27 -11.54 -0.08 12.40
N ARG A 28 -12.33 0.27 11.39
CA ARG A 28 -13.71 0.70 11.58
C ARG A 28 -14.59 -0.39 12.20
N ILE A 29 -14.40 -1.63 11.79
CA ILE A 29 -15.19 -2.76 12.32
C ILE A 29 -14.51 -3.46 13.50
N GLY A 30 -13.33 -3.03 13.89
CA GLY A 30 -12.64 -3.53 15.06
C GLY A 30 -11.92 -4.86 14.88
N VAL A 31 -11.49 -5.14 13.65
CA VAL A 31 -10.73 -6.36 13.34
C VAL A 31 -9.25 -6.06 13.24
N SER A 32 -8.42 -6.80 13.96
CA SER A 32 -6.96 -6.67 13.87
C SER A 32 -6.44 -7.38 12.63
N VAL A 33 -5.51 -6.73 11.91
CA VAL A 33 -4.81 -7.36 10.79
C VAL A 33 -3.36 -7.69 11.14
N LYS A 34 -3.00 -7.59 12.42
CA LYS A 34 -1.65 -7.88 12.89
C LYS A 34 -1.23 -9.30 12.50
N GLY A 35 -0.05 -9.41 11.92
CA GLY A 35 0.51 -10.69 11.49
C GLY A 35 -0.05 -11.23 10.18
N SER A 36 -0.88 -10.45 9.49
CA SER A 36 -1.48 -10.86 8.22
C SER A 36 -0.53 -10.65 7.04
N THR A 37 -0.88 -11.28 5.93
CA THR A 37 -0.20 -11.09 4.64
C THR A 37 -1.09 -10.24 3.74
N ALA A 38 -0.51 -9.22 3.11
CA ALA A 38 -1.21 -8.38 2.15
C ALA A 38 -0.84 -8.79 0.73
N TYR A 39 -1.85 -9.12 -0.08
CA TYR A 39 -1.67 -9.45 -1.49
C TYR A 39 -2.05 -8.22 -2.29
N VAL A 40 -1.09 -7.66 -3.02
CA VAL A 40 -1.29 -6.41 -3.75
C VAL A 40 -0.86 -6.57 -5.20
N THR A 41 -1.41 -5.73 -6.08
CA THR A 41 -1.09 -5.74 -7.50
C THR A 41 0.29 -5.13 -7.74
N TRP A 42 0.53 -3.97 -7.15
CA TRP A 42 1.79 -3.23 -7.22
C TRP A 42 2.41 -3.14 -5.83
N PRO A 43 3.74 -2.97 -5.75
CA PRO A 43 4.35 -2.69 -4.44
C PRO A 43 3.69 -1.44 -3.81
N PRO A 44 3.40 -1.48 -2.51
CA PRO A 44 2.76 -0.33 -1.86
C PRO A 44 3.62 0.93 -1.93
N CYS A 45 2.98 2.07 -2.14
CA CYS A 45 3.67 3.37 -2.06
C CYS A 45 4.02 3.68 -0.61
N THR A 46 4.80 4.74 -0.39
CA THR A 46 5.24 5.09 0.98
C THR A 46 4.07 5.37 1.91
N ARG A 47 3.00 5.97 1.39
CA ARG A 47 1.80 6.24 2.18
C ARG A 47 1.15 4.95 2.67
N CYS A 48 0.94 3.99 1.76
CA CYS A 48 0.35 2.69 2.12
C CYS A 48 1.32 1.89 2.98
N ALA A 49 2.63 1.97 2.72
CA ALA A 49 3.63 1.29 3.51
C ALA A 49 3.55 1.69 4.98
N ARG A 50 3.43 2.98 5.26
CA ARG A 50 3.31 3.46 6.65
C ARG A 50 2.09 2.83 7.33
N SER A 51 0.95 2.82 6.64
CA SER A 51 -0.29 2.27 7.20
C SER A 51 -0.18 0.77 7.43
N LEU A 52 0.40 0.03 6.49
CA LEU A 52 0.57 -1.42 6.61
C LEU A 52 1.50 -1.78 7.75
N ILE A 53 2.61 -1.06 7.90
CA ILE A 53 3.56 -1.29 8.98
C ILE A 53 2.90 -1.01 10.34
N GLN A 54 2.20 0.11 10.47
CA GLN A 54 1.54 0.46 11.72
C GLN A 54 0.42 -0.52 12.09
N ALA A 55 -0.24 -1.09 11.08
CA ALA A 55 -1.28 -2.07 11.32
C ALA A 55 -0.75 -3.45 11.72
N GLY A 56 0.55 -3.67 11.58
CA GLY A 56 1.20 -4.93 11.97
C GLY A 56 1.22 -6.01 10.91
N ILE A 57 1.07 -5.65 9.65
CA ILE A 57 1.20 -6.60 8.53
C ILE A 57 2.62 -7.17 8.54
N LYS A 58 2.74 -8.49 8.38
CA LYS A 58 4.06 -9.14 8.44
C LYS A 58 4.64 -9.44 7.06
N GLU A 59 3.81 -9.55 6.02
CA GLU A 59 4.27 -9.92 4.70
C GLU A 59 3.47 -9.18 3.63
N ILE A 60 4.17 -8.76 2.56
CA ILE A 60 3.58 -8.16 1.38
C ILE A 60 3.90 -9.07 0.19
N VAL A 61 2.89 -9.44 -0.59
CA VAL A 61 3.06 -10.24 -1.80
C VAL A 61 2.52 -9.46 -2.98
N TYR A 62 3.35 -9.24 -4.01
CA TYR A 62 2.90 -8.53 -5.21
C TYR A 62 3.27 -9.31 -6.48
N TYR A 63 2.61 -8.97 -7.59
CA TYR A 63 2.79 -9.71 -8.84
C TYR A 63 4.06 -9.28 -9.58
N SER A 64 4.75 -10.28 -10.15
CA SER A 64 6.06 -10.06 -10.80
C SER A 64 5.96 -9.51 -12.21
N ASP A 65 4.84 -9.68 -12.87
CA ASP A 65 4.65 -9.28 -14.26
C ASP A 65 4.08 -7.88 -14.43
N ILE A 66 3.97 -7.13 -13.35
CA ILE A 66 3.47 -5.76 -13.38
C ILE A 66 4.62 -4.81 -13.71
N GLU A 67 4.45 -4.04 -14.79
CA GLU A 67 5.41 -3.02 -15.14
C GLU A 67 5.17 -1.77 -14.28
N ILE A 68 6.20 -1.32 -13.57
CA ILE A 68 6.11 -0.16 -12.69
C ILE A 68 6.51 1.10 -13.48
N PRO A 69 5.63 2.12 -13.58
CA PRO A 69 5.99 3.38 -14.21
C PRO A 69 7.23 4.00 -13.55
N GLU A 70 8.13 4.53 -14.36
CA GLU A 70 9.40 5.08 -13.89
C GLU A 70 9.22 6.12 -12.79
N ARG A 71 8.17 6.95 -12.89
CA ARG A 71 7.88 7.99 -11.90
C ARG A 71 7.59 7.46 -10.49
N TRP A 72 7.27 6.16 -10.36
CA TRP A 72 6.96 5.54 -9.08
C TRP A 72 8.11 4.72 -8.50
N ILE A 73 9.18 4.49 -9.27
CA ILE A 73 10.27 3.62 -8.85
C ILE A 73 10.94 4.13 -7.57
N GLU A 74 11.22 5.44 -7.50
CA GLU A 74 11.84 6.01 -6.31
C GLU A 74 10.98 5.82 -5.07
N ASP A 75 9.68 6.06 -5.20
CA ASP A 75 8.75 5.89 -4.08
C ASP A 75 8.71 4.44 -3.62
N PHE A 76 8.70 3.50 -4.55
CA PHE A 76 8.70 2.08 -4.22
C PHE A 76 10.01 1.64 -3.57
N ASN A 77 11.13 2.23 -3.97
CA ASN A 77 12.41 1.95 -3.32
C ASN A 77 12.41 2.41 -1.86
N ILE A 78 11.80 3.56 -1.60
CA ILE A 78 11.68 4.07 -0.23
C ILE A 78 10.76 3.16 0.59
N SER A 79 9.62 2.75 0.05
CA SER A 79 8.71 1.86 0.78
C SER A 79 9.36 0.51 1.05
N SER A 80 10.15 -0.02 0.13
CA SER A 80 10.88 -1.27 0.32
C SER A 80 11.87 -1.17 1.48
N ALA A 81 12.58 -0.04 1.58
CA ALA A 81 13.50 0.21 2.69
C ALA A 81 12.74 0.29 4.02
N MET A 82 11.56 0.92 4.01
CA MET A 82 10.72 1.00 5.20
C MET A 82 10.28 -0.38 5.69
N PHE A 83 9.86 -1.24 4.76
CA PHE A 83 9.46 -2.61 5.11
C PHE A 83 10.64 -3.40 5.66
N ALA A 84 11.81 -3.28 5.06
CA ALA A 84 13.01 -3.96 5.54
C ALA A 84 13.36 -3.55 6.97
N GLU A 85 13.33 -2.26 7.26
CA GLU A 85 13.60 -1.76 8.60
C GLU A 85 12.57 -2.24 9.63
N ALA A 86 11.31 -2.35 9.20
CA ALA A 86 10.22 -2.78 10.08
C ALA A 86 10.14 -4.30 10.24
N GLY A 87 10.96 -5.06 9.52
CA GLY A 87 10.92 -6.51 9.58
C GLY A 87 9.78 -7.14 8.81
N VAL A 88 9.22 -6.41 7.84
CA VAL A 88 8.13 -6.91 7.01
C VAL A 88 8.74 -7.57 5.77
N GLU A 89 8.36 -8.82 5.50
CA GLU A 89 8.80 -9.52 4.31
C GLU A 89 8.07 -9.00 3.08
N VAL A 90 8.81 -8.76 1.99
CA VAL A 90 8.24 -8.38 0.71
C VAL A 90 8.61 -9.44 -0.30
N ARG A 91 7.60 -10.07 -0.88
CA ARG A 91 7.81 -11.19 -1.81
C ARG A 91 7.12 -10.90 -3.14
N GLN A 92 7.83 -11.14 -4.21
CA GLN A 92 7.33 -10.99 -5.58
C GLN A 92 6.93 -12.36 -6.12
N VAL A 93 5.77 -12.45 -6.71
CA VAL A 93 5.26 -13.70 -7.26
C VAL A 93 5.45 -13.75 -8.76
#